data_d0851830fc99b056d37bae59842c6924
#
_entry.id   d0851830fc99b056d37bae59842c6924
#
_cell.length_a   1.000
_cell.length_b   1.000
_cell.length_c   1.000
_cell.angle_alpha   90.00
_cell.angle_beta   90.00
_cell.angle_gamma   90.00
#
_symmetry.space_group_name_H-M   'P 1'
#
loop_
_entity.id
_entity.type
_entity.pdbx_description
1 polymer ?
#
loop_
_entity_poly.entity_id
_entity_poly.type
_entity_poly.pdbx_seq_one_letter_code
_entity_poly.pdbx_strand_id
1 'polypeptide(L)'
;DILNDLDVMQEKKVVQKFLHELVKDKGLASYGEREVRTNLIMGAVDTLLLSEDLTSMRKVFKCPSCGSEEEITVKSQSEADKLEKPCSNCGETLKEESSQTLIEDFVEKAEEMNSAVELISTETEEGMQLLRAFGGVAAILRYHVG
;
A
#
# COMPACT_ATOMS: atom_id res chain seq x y z
N ASP A 1 -1.67 7.65 19.59
CA ASP A 1 -1.95 6.58 20.55
C ASP A 1 -0.69 5.98 21.14
N ILE A 2 -0.78 5.62 22.38
CA ILE A 2 0.32 4.94 23.06
C ILE A 2 0.08 3.44 22.90
N LEU A 3 1.05 2.76 22.30
CA LEU A 3 1.00 1.31 22.19
C LEU A 3 1.24 0.69 23.54
N ASN A 4 0.49 -0.34 23.87
CA ASN A 4 0.80 -1.14 25.05
C ASN A 4 1.88 -2.16 24.70
N ASP A 5 2.44 -2.82 25.70
CA ASP A 5 3.56 -3.77 25.50
C ASP A 5 3.19 -4.90 24.53
N LEU A 6 1.94 -5.35 24.56
CA LEU A 6 1.48 -6.42 23.70
C LEU A 6 1.47 -5.99 22.23
N ASP A 7 0.98 -4.77 21.96
CA ASP A 7 0.93 -4.22 20.60
C ASP A 7 2.33 -4.01 20.05
N VAL A 8 3.25 -3.52 20.88
CA VAL A 8 4.65 -3.34 20.49
C VAL A 8 5.28 -4.68 20.12
N MET A 9 5.05 -5.71 20.92
CA MET A 9 5.56 -7.05 20.63
C MET A 9 4.99 -7.61 19.34
N GLN A 10 3.72 -7.41 19.09
CA GLN A 10 3.06 -7.87 17.87
C GLN A 10 3.64 -7.20 16.63
N GLU A 11 3.84 -5.88 16.69
CA GLU A 11 4.45 -5.14 15.59
C GLU A 11 5.85 -5.64 15.28
N LYS A 12 6.68 -5.80 16.32
CA LYS A 12 8.05 -6.27 16.12
C LYS A 12 8.08 -7.65 15.48
N LYS A 13 7.24 -8.55 15.96
CA LYS A 13 7.19 -9.92 15.44
C LYS A 13 6.80 -9.96 13.96
N VAL A 14 5.79 -9.20 13.56
CA VAL A 14 5.32 -9.24 12.17
C VAL A 14 6.33 -8.61 11.23
N VAL A 15 6.95 -7.49 11.62
CA VAL A 15 7.99 -6.88 10.78
C VAL A 15 9.23 -7.77 10.70
N GLN A 16 9.64 -8.38 11.81
CA GLN A 16 10.77 -9.31 11.82
C GLN A 16 10.51 -10.52 10.94
N LYS A 17 9.28 -11.04 10.95
CA LYS A 17 8.89 -12.15 10.08
C LYS A 17 9.01 -11.74 8.61
N PHE A 18 8.53 -10.56 8.26
CA PHE A 18 8.68 -10.02 6.91
C PHE A 18 10.15 -9.93 6.51
N LEU A 19 10.98 -9.34 7.38
CA LEU A 19 12.41 -9.18 7.09
C LEU A 19 13.12 -10.53 6.95
N HIS A 20 12.73 -11.50 7.76
CA HIS A 20 13.29 -12.86 7.69
C HIS A 20 12.96 -13.53 6.35
N GLU A 21 11.73 -13.38 5.87
CA GLU A 21 11.32 -13.92 4.59
C GLU A 21 12.00 -13.21 3.42
N LEU A 22 12.24 -11.91 3.58
CA LEU A 22 12.82 -11.08 2.53
C LEU A 22 14.23 -11.55 2.11
N VAL A 23 15.02 -12.06 3.05
CA VAL A 23 16.41 -12.48 2.78
C VAL A 23 16.53 -13.91 2.25
N LYS A 24 15.44 -14.66 2.19
CA LYS A 24 15.45 -16.01 1.63
C LYS A 24 15.35 -15.96 0.10
N ASP A 25 15.99 -16.92 -0.59
CA ASP A 25 15.93 -17.03 -2.06
C ASP A 25 14.49 -17.11 -2.58
N LYS A 26 13.67 -17.94 -1.94
CA LYS A 26 12.27 -18.10 -2.28
C LYS A 26 11.41 -17.69 -1.13
N GLY A 27 11.72 -16.51 -0.57
CA GLY A 27 11.02 -15.98 0.57
C GLY A 27 9.60 -15.54 0.24
N LEU A 28 8.79 -15.51 1.28
CA LEU A 28 7.39 -15.10 1.19
C LEU A 28 7.24 -13.64 1.58
N ALA A 29 7.99 -12.76 0.93
CA ALA A 29 7.97 -11.33 1.22
C ALA A 29 7.90 -10.50 -0.05
N SER A 30 7.19 -9.39 0.05
CA SER A 30 7.03 -8.43 -1.04
C SER A 30 6.97 -7.05 -0.43
N TYR A 31 7.46 -6.03 -1.10
CA TYR A 31 7.38 -4.65 -0.61
C TYR A 31 7.26 -3.67 -1.77
N GLY A 32 6.83 -2.47 -1.44
CA GLY A 32 6.57 -1.44 -2.44
C GLY A 32 5.13 -1.47 -2.90
N GLU A 33 4.58 -0.30 -3.12
CA GLU A 33 3.15 -0.14 -3.42
C GLU A 33 2.70 -0.97 -4.63
N ARG A 34 3.42 -0.89 -5.74
CA ARG A 34 3.02 -1.55 -6.98
C ARG A 34 3.03 -3.07 -6.85
N GLU A 35 4.13 -3.60 -6.34
CA GLU A 35 4.31 -5.05 -6.22
C GLU A 35 3.31 -5.65 -5.24
N VAL A 36 3.15 -5.02 -4.08
CA VAL A 36 2.20 -5.48 -3.06
C VAL A 36 0.77 -5.41 -3.59
N ARG A 37 0.42 -4.35 -4.31
CA ARG A 37 -0.91 -4.22 -4.90
C ARG A 37 -1.20 -5.37 -5.87
N THR A 38 -0.25 -5.67 -6.73
CA THR A 38 -0.38 -6.77 -7.69
C THR A 38 -0.58 -8.10 -6.97
N ASN A 39 0.26 -8.38 -5.98
CA ASN A 39 0.16 -9.62 -5.21
C ASN A 39 -1.14 -9.72 -4.42
N LEU A 40 -1.61 -8.60 -3.90
CA LEU A 40 -2.85 -8.54 -3.14
C LEU A 40 -4.05 -8.87 -4.04
N ILE A 41 -4.11 -8.27 -5.21
CA ILE A 41 -5.19 -8.50 -6.18
C ILE A 41 -5.20 -9.96 -6.64
N MET A 42 -4.03 -10.57 -6.75
CA MET A 42 -3.91 -11.99 -7.12
C MET A 42 -4.31 -12.95 -5.99
N GLY A 43 -4.54 -12.43 -4.79
CA GLY A 43 -4.86 -13.28 -3.65
C GLY A 43 -3.65 -13.95 -3.02
N ALA A 44 -2.45 -13.47 -3.31
CA ALA A 44 -1.20 -14.07 -2.83
C ALA A 44 -0.77 -13.59 -1.45
N VAL A 45 -1.44 -12.58 -0.88
CA VAL A 45 -1.02 -11.97 0.38
C VAL A 45 -1.70 -12.61 1.57
N ASP A 46 -0.89 -13.08 2.51
CA ASP A 46 -1.37 -13.58 3.80
C ASP A 46 -1.60 -12.42 4.77
N THR A 47 -0.58 -11.58 4.94
CA THR A 47 -0.62 -10.43 5.85
C THR A 47 -0.06 -9.21 5.16
N LEU A 48 -0.82 -8.14 5.17
CA LEU A 48 -0.43 -6.84 4.63
C LEU A 48 0.09 -5.97 5.78
N LEU A 49 1.28 -5.39 5.61
CA LEU A 49 1.89 -4.48 6.58
C LEU A 49 1.85 -3.07 6.01
N LEU A 50 1.22 -2.16 6.72
CA LEU A 50 1.10 -0.76 6.30
C LEU A 50 1.56 0.16 7.43
N SER A 51 2.41 1.14 7.10
CA SER A 51 2.78 2.15 8.08
C SER A 51 1.60 3.08 8.36
N GLU A 52 1.33 3.35 9.62
CA GLU A 52 0.31 4.32 10.02
C GLU A 52 0.64 5.73 9.53
N ASP A 53 1.90 6.00 9.25
CA ASP A 53 2.36 7.33 8.83
C ASP A 53 2.33 7.56 7.32
N LEU A 54 1.75 6.64 6.56
CA LEU A 54 1.53 6.86 5.13
C LEU A 54 0.53 8.00 4.93
N THR A 55 0.91 8.97 4.11
CA THR A 55 0.07 10.14 3.82
C THR A 55 -0.40 10.18 2.37
N SER A 56 0.02 9.23 1.57
CA SER A 56 -0.35 9.17 0.16
C SER A 56 -1.85 8.97 -0.04
N MET A 57 -2.34 9.46 -1.18
CA MET A 57 -3.74 9.35 -1.56
C MET A 57 -3.84 8.52 -2.83
N ARG A 58 -4.87 7.70 -2.91
CA ARG A 58 -5.20 6.94 -4.11
C ARG A 58 -6.39 7.62 -4.78
N LYS A 59 -6.23 8.05 -6.02
CA LYS A 59 -7.25 8.81 -6.74
C LYS A 59 -7.65 8.13 -8.02
N VAL A 60 -8.95 8.22 -8.33
CA VAL A 60 -9.49 7.76 -9.61
C VAL A 60 -9.80 9.00 -10.43
N PHE A 61 -9.24 9.06 -11.63
CA PHE A 61 -9.49 10.13 -12.59
C PHE A 61 -10.30 9.57 -13.74
N LYS A 62 -11.26 10.35 -14.20
CA LYS A 62 -12.12 9.96 -15.30
C LYS A 62 -12.07 10.99 -16.43
N CYS A 63 -12.03 10.50 -17.66
CA CYS A 63 -12.08 11.38 -18.83
C CYS A 63 -13.52 11.84 -19.06
N PRO A 64 -13.80 13.15 -19.10
CA PRO A 64 -15.15 13.63 -19.36
C PRO A 64 -15.59 13.40 -20.79
N SER A 65 -14.66 13.14 -21.70
CA SER A 65 -14.94 12.97 -23.11
C SER A 65 -15.19 11.52 -23.51
N CYS A 66 -14.28 10.61 -23.14
CA CYS A 66 -14.40 9.20 -23.57
C CYS A 66 -14.77 8.23 -22.43
N GLY A 67 -14.83 8.69 -21.20
CA GLY A 67 -15.20 7.85 -20.06
C GLY A 67 -14.11 6.94 -19.52
N SER A 68 -12.89 7.01 -20.05
CA SER A 68 -11.78 6.22 -19.56
C SER A 68 -11.43 6.60 -18.12
N GLU A 69 -11.08 5.61 -17.31
CA GLU A 69 -10.68 5.84 -15.94
C GLU A 69 -9.21 5.45 -15.74
N GLU A 70 -8.50 6.20 -14.91
CA GLU A 70 -7.13 5.90 -14.53
C GLU A 70 -6.98 6.10 -13.03
N GLU A 71 -6.26 5.19 -12.39
CA GLU A 71 -5.98 5.30 -10.95
C GLU A 71 -4.52 5.67 -10.76
N ILE A 72 -4.28 6.63 -9.88
CA ILE A 72 -2.92 7.04 -9.55
C ILE A 72 -2.77 7.27 -8.05
N THR A 73 -1.53 7.15 -7.58
CA THR A 73 -1.18 7.47 -6.21
C THR A 73 -0.42 8.78 -6.21
N VAL A 74 -0.85 9.72 -5.36
CA VAL A 74 -0.16 10.99 -5.16
C VAL A 74 0.24 11.11 -3.70
N LYS A 75 1.32 11.85 -3.44
CA LYS A 75 1.85 11.98 -2.08
C LYS A 75 0.98 12.86 -1.20
N SER A 76 0.25 13.79 -1.80
CA SER A 76 -0.57 14.75 -1.05
C SER A 76 -1.63 15.34 -1.95
N GLN A 77 -2.61 16.01 -1.34
CA GLN A 77 -3.63 16.75 -2.09
C GLN A 77 -3.01 17.90 -2.89
N SER A 78 -1.96 18.54 -2.36
CA SER A 78 -1.24 19.60 -3.10
C SER A 78 -0.65 19.08 -4.40
N GLU A 79 -0.08 17.89 -4.38
CA GLU A 79 0.47 17.26 -5.58
C GLU A 79 -0.64 16.96 -6.58
N ALA A 80 -1.78 16.45 -6.10
CA ALA A 80 -2.93 16.16 -6.94
C ALA A 80 -3.50 17.41 -7.59
N ASP A 81 -3.57 18.51 -6.85
CA ASP A 81 -4.12 19.78 -7.34
C ASP A 81 -3.27 20.37 -8.48
N LYS A 82 -1.98 20.08 -8.47
CA LYS A 82 -1.05 20.57 -9.50
C LYS A 82 -0.96 19.63 -10.69
N LEU A 83 -1.56 18.47 -10.58
CA LEU A 83 -1.46 17.44 -11.61
C LEU A 83 -2.44 17.71 -12.75
N GLU A 84 -1.89 17.88 -13.96
CA GLU A 84 -2.66 17.94 -15.17
C GLU A 84 -2.34 16.68 -15.97
N LYS A 85 -3.26 15.72 -15.95
CA LYS A 85 -3.03 14.44 -16.57
C LYS A 85 -3.92 14.31 -17.82
N PRO A 86 -3.31 14.20 -19.01
CA PRO A 86 -4.11 13.96 -20.21
C PRO A 86 -4.57 12.50 -20.27
N CYS A 87 -5.75 12.30 -20.84
CA CYS A 87 -6.26 10.96 -21.06
C CYS A 87 -5.38 10.22 -22.07
N SER A 88 -4.91 9.04 -21.73
CA SER A 88 -4.07 8.25 -22.62
C SER A 88 -4.82 7.75 -23.86
N ASN A 89 -6.15 7.77 -23.81
CA ASN A 89 -7.00 7.32 -24.90
C ASN A 89 -7.39 8.42 -25.89
N CYS A 90 -7.74 9.62 -25.41
CA CYS A 90 -8.23 10.70 -26.30
C CYS A 90 -7.52 12.04 -26.11
N GLY A 91 -6.66 12.19 -25.13
CA GLY A 91 -5.89 13.41 -24.92
C GLY A 91 -6.55 14.51 -24.12
N GLU A 92 -7.83 14.38 -23.79
CA GLU A 92 -8.53 15.36 -22.95
C GLU A 92 -8.00 15.29 -21.51
N THR A 93 -8.07 16.41 -20.79
CA THR A 93 -7.64 16.45 -19.39
C THR A 93 -8.58 15.62 -18.51
N LEU A 94 -8.02 14.69 -17.76
CA LEU A 94 -8.77 13.86 -16.82
C LEU A 94 -9.22 14.69 -15.63
N LYS A 95 -10.37 14.34 -15.07
CA LYS A 95 -10.91 14.98 -13.87
C LYS A 95 -10.97 13.97 -12.74
N GLU A 96 -10.67 14.42 -11.53
CA GLU A 96 -10.74 13.58 -10.34
C GLU A 96 -12.19 13.18 -10.08
N GLU A 97 -12.42 11.87 -9.97
CA GLU A 97 -13.76 11.32 -9.69
C GLU A 97 -13.89 10.92 -8.24
N SER A 98 -12.88 10.29 -7.69
CA SER A 98 -12.89 9.86 -6.29
C SER A 98 -11.49 9.87 -5.69
N SER A 99 -11.43 9.84 -4.37
CA SER A 99 -10.20 9.91 -3.62
C SER A 99 -10.36 9.19 -2.30
N GLN A 100 -9.31 8.47 -1.88
CA GLN A 100 -9.25 7.90 -0.54
C GLN A 100 -7.78 7.82 -0.13
N THR A 101 -7.51 7.60 1.15
CA THR A 101 -6.12 7.43 1.58
C THR A 101 -5.59 6.11 1.01
N LEU A 102 -4.28 6.04 0.84
CA LEU A 102 -3.66 4.80 0.37
C LEU A 102 -3.92 3.65 1.35
N ILE A 103 -3.93 3.96 2.65
CA ILE A 103 -4.25 2.97 3.69
C ILE A 103 -5.65 2.40 3.48
N GLU A 104 -6.65 3.27 3.29
CA GLU A 104 -8.03 2.84 3.05
C GLU A 104 -8.15 1.95 1.81
N ASP A 105 -7.47 2.33 0.74
CA ASP A 105 -7.49 1.58 -0.50
C ASP A 105 -6.94 0.17 -0.31
N PHE A 106 -5.78 0.05 0.36
CA PHE A 106 -5.18 -1.25 0.63
C PHE A 106 -6.01 -2.10 1.59
N VAL A 107 -6.59 -1.48 2.62
CA VAL A 107 -7.43 -2.20 3.58
C VAL A 107 -8.66 -2.79 2.89
N GLU A 108 -9.32 -2.02 2.01
CA GLU A 108 -10.47 -2.52 1.26
C GLU A 108 -10.10 -3.74 0.40
N LYS A 109 -8.97 -3.66 -0.30
CA LYS A 109 -8.51 -4.76 -1.14
C LYS A 109 -8.14 -5.99 -0.31
N ALA A 110 -7.53 -5.77 0.85
CA ALA A 110 -7.18 -6.87 1.75
C ALA A 110 -8.44 -7.58 2.26
N GLU A 111 -9.47 -6.83 2.60
CA GLU A 111 -10.74 -7.39 3.05
C GLU A 111 -11.38 -8.24 1.94
N GLU A 112 -11.35 -7.76 0.71
CA GLU A 112 -11.89 -8.49 -0.43
C GLU A 112 -11.16 -9.82 -0.66
N MET A 113 -9.87 -9.87 -0.36
CA MET A 113 -9.02 -11.04 -0.58
C MET A 113 -8.81 -11.89 0.68
N ASN A 114 -9.48 -11.56 1.76
CA ASN A 114 -9.33 -12.23 3.06
C ASN A 114 -7.90 -12.24 3.57
N SER A 115 -7.18 -11.16 3.31
CA SER A 115 -5.82 -10.96 3.82
C SER A 115 -5.89 -10.24 5.16
N ALA A 116 -5.03 -10.63 6.11
CA ALA A 116 -4.92 -9.91 7.37
C ALA A 116 -4.20 -8.58 7.13
N VAL A 117 -4.48 -7.59 7.95
CA VAL A 117 -3.83 -6.28 7.87
C VAL A 117 -3.22 -5.92 9.22
N GLU A 118 -1.94 -5.52 9.20
CA GLU A 118 -1.26 -5.00 10.38
C GLU A 118 -0.86 -3.54 10.10
N LEU A 119 -1.38 -2.63 10.91
CA LEU A 119 -0.99 -1.22 10.84
C LEU A 119 0.19 -1.03 11.79
N ILE A 120 1.30 -0.55 11.24
CA ILE A 120 2.57 -0.48 11.97
C ILE A 120 2.89 0.97 12.29
N SER A 121 3.12 1.25 13.58
CA SER A 121 3.50 2.59 14.02
C SER A 121 5.00 2.83 13.82
N THR A 122 5.41 4.08 13.79
CA THR A 122 6.84 4.44 13.72
C THR A 122 7.46 4.61 15.11
N GLU A 123 6.75 4.23 16.16
CA GLU A 123 7.28 4.27 17.53
C GLU A 123 8.31 3.18 17.79
N THR A 124 8.35 2.13 16.97
CA THR A 124 9.35 1.07 17.06
C THR A 124 10.39 1.26 15.96
N GLU A 125 11.60 0.71 16.18
CA GLU A 125 12.64 0.71 15.13
C GLU A 125 12.19 -0.05 13.91
N GLU A 126 11.53 -1.18 14.13
CA GLU A 126 11.01 -2.02 13.06
C GLU A 126 9.98 -1.25 12.20
N GLY A 127 9.10 -0.49 12.85
CA GLY A 127 8.11 0.32 12.15
C GLY A 127 8.74 1.47 11.38
N MET A 128 9.76 2.09 11.96
CA MET A 128 10.51 3.15 11.28
C MET A 128 11.23 2.60 10.05
N GLN A 129 11.82 1.41 10.17
CA GLN A 129 12.48 0.73 9.06
C GLN A 129 11.48 0.42 7.94
N LEU A 130 10.30 -0.07 8.29
CA LEU A 130 9.24 -0.34 7.32
C LEU A 130 8.93 0.90 6.50
N LEU A 131 8.76 2.03 7.17
CA LEU A 131 8.43 3.29 6.48
C LEU A 131 9.58 3.78 5.61
N ARG A 132 10.78 3.83 6.16
CA ARG A 132 11.93 4.44 5.47
C ARG A 132 12.59 3.55 4.43
N ALA A 133 12.76 2.27 4.74
CA ALA A 133 13.45 1.36 3.84
C ALA A 133 12.53 0.74 2.79
N PHE A 134 11.26 0.54 3.12
CA PHE A 134 10.32 -0.19 2.26
C PHE A 134 9.12 0.64 1.79
N GLY A 135 9.14 1.93 2.03
CA GLY A 135 8.08 2.82 1.59
C GLY A 135 6.77 2.69 2.34
N GLY A 136 6.77 1.98 3.46
CA GLY A 136 5.59 1.83 4.31
C GLY A 136 4.57 0.80 3.84
N VAL A 137 4.86 0.06 2.77
CA VAL A 137 3.95 -0.96 2.23
C VAL A 137 4.72 -2.26 2.03
N ALA A 138 4.30 -3.31 2.70
CA ALA A 138 4.94 -4.62 2.62
C ALA A 138 3.91 -5.73 2.79
N ALA A 139 4.28 -6.94 2.45
CA ALA A 139 3.39 -8.08 2.57
C ALA A 139 4.16 -9.35 2.88
N ILE A 140 3.52 -10.21 3.64
CA ILE A 140 3.94 -11.60 3.82
C ILE A 140 3.00 -12.42 2.95
N LEU A 141 3.57 -13.24 2.08
CA LEU A 141 2.82 -13.95 1.07
C LEU A 141 2.37 -15.33 1.53
N ARG A 142 1.32 -15.85 0.91
CA ARG A 142 0.80 -17.22 1.13
C ARG A 142 1.65 -18.25 0.41
N TYR A 143 2.23 -17.86 -0.73
CA TYR A 143 3.05 -18.71 -1.56
C TYR A 143 4.04 -17.84 -2.34
N HIS A 144 5.09 -18.47 -2.84
CA HIS A 144 6.11 -17.74 -3.61
C HIS A 144 5.55 -17.28 -4.94
N VAL A 145 5.76 -16.00 -5.24
CA VAL A 145 5.35 -15.37 -6.51
C VAL A 145 6.64 -15.04 -7.25
N GLY A 146 6.90 -15.76 -8.28
CA GLY A 146 8.15 -15.71 -8.99
C GLY A 146 8.44 -14.62 -9.93
#